data_e6c2069880f7897918c52df1d4ffc019
#
_entry.id   e6c2069880f7897918c52df1d4ffc019
#
_cell.length_a   1.000
_cell.length_b   1.000
_cell.length_c   1.000
_cell.angle_alpha   90.00
_cell.angle_beta   90.00
_cell.angle_gamma   90.00
#
_symmetry.space_group_name_H-M   'P 1'
#
loop_
_entity.id
_entity.type
_entity.pdbx_description
1 polymer ?
#
loop_
_entity_poly.entity_id
_entity_poly.type
_entity_poly.pdbx_seq_one_letter_code
_entity_poly.pdbx_strand_id
1 'polypeptide(L)'
;MRLALLEMRRAKLRFGLLAGAVSLLIFLVLFLSTLSGALIESFTGAIKNLDANVLVYSDTARDNIQGSRLNPTVVAQVATVPGVAAAGGIATTTTSAVLPDGKGDLALFGFTPGQPGAPSGLTDGRLPSAANETAVDAPGATIGSTMTLLPSNIELQVVGILTGAQFNAAPTAYVDLPSYQAAIKATNPNAPFIPLNAVAVATDAGSDPATV
;
A
#
# COMPACT_ATOMS: atom_id res chain seq x y z
N MET A 1 -23.81 -34.31 -37.89
CA MET A 1 -22.93 -34.46 -36.72
C MET A 1 -22.01 -35.69 -36.73
N ARG A 2 -22.42 -36.84 -37.25
CA ARG A 2 -21.56 -38.05 -37.29
C ARG A 2 -20.32 -37.95 -38.19
N LEU A 3 -20.36 -37.18 -39.30
CA LEU A 3 -19.24 -37.03 -40.22
C LEU A 3 -18.10 -36.21 -39.56
N ALA A 4 -18.43 -35.12 -38.87
CA ALA A 4 -17.45 -34.30 -38.17
C ALA A 4 -16.68 -35.06 -37.06
N LEU A 5 -17.37 -35.92 -36.33
CA LEU A 5 -16.77 -36.81 -35.32
C LEU A 5 -15.82 -37.85 -35.93
N LEU A 6 -16.15 -38.38 -37.13
CA LEU A 6 -15.30 -39.34 -37.84
C LEU A 6 -14.03 -38.67 -38.43
N GLU A 7 -14.16 -37.44 -38.93
CA GLU A 7 -13.00 -36.65 -39.40
C GLU A 7 -12.09 -36.26 -38.24
N MET A 8 -12.64 -35.87 -37.08
CA MET A 8 -11.84 -35.60 -35.86
C MET A 8 -11.07 -36.85 -35.40
N ARG A 9 -11.67 -38.05 -35.51
CA ARG A 9 -10.97 -39.30 -35.17
C ARG A 9 -9.84 -39.67 -36.14
N ARG A 10 -9.94 -39.30 -37.42
CA ARG A 10 -8.90 -39.56 -38.43
C ARG A 10 -7.74 -38.53 -38.39
N ALA A 11 -8.03 -37.28 -37.97
CA ALA A 11 -7.06 -36.20 -37.93
C ALA A 11 -6.75 -35.73 -36.50
N LYS A 12 -6.69 -36.65 -35.52
CA LYS A 12 -6.47 -36.36 -34.10
C LYS A 12 -5.30 -35.42 -33.83
N LEU A 13 -4.20 -35.58 -34.58
CA LEU A 13 -3.02 -34.75 -34.42
C LEU A 13 -3.28 -33.30 -34.82
N ARG A 14 -3.99 -33.08 -35.94
CA ARG A 14 -4.35 -31.73 -36.40
C ARG A 14 -5.28 -31.01 -35.43
N PHE A 15 -6.32 -31.68 -34.97
CA PHE A 15 -7.28 -31.10 -34.03
C PHE A 15 -6.63 -30.89 -32.66
N GLY A 16 -5.76 -31.81 -32.22
CA GLY A 16 -4.98 -31.66 -30.98
C GLY A 16 -4.05 -30.48 -31.01
N LEU A 17 -3.34 -30.23 -32.13
CA LEU A 17 -2.48 -29.08 -32.29
C LEU A 17 -3.27 -27.76 -32.32
N LEU A 18 -4.41 -27.71 -33.02
CA LEU A 18 -5.29 -26.53 -33.04
C LEU A 18 -5.87 -26.25 -31.64
N ALA A 19 -6.39 -27.27 -30.96
CA ALA A 19 -6.89 -27.13 -29.60
C ALA A 19 -5.80 -26.71 -28.64
N GLY A 20 -4.61 -27.28 -28.75
CA GLY A 20 -3.44 -26.91 -27.97
C GLY A 20 -3.01 -25.46 -28.21
N ALA A 21 -2.99 -25.01 -29.45
CA ALA A 21 -2.67 -23.63 -29.79
C ALA A 21 -3.69 -22.63 -29.21
N VAL A 22 -5.00 -22.92 -29.37
CA VAL A 22 -6.06 -22.09 -28.78
C VAL A 22 -5.99 -22.08 -27.24
N SER A 23 -5.79 -23.25 -26.62
CA SER A 23 -5.63 -23.36 -25.17
C SER A 23 -4.42 -22.57 -24.66
N LEU A 24 -3.30 -22.60 -25.39
CA LEU A 24 -2.12 -21.84 -25.04
C LEU A 24 -2.36 -20.33 -25.13
N LEU A 25 -3.08 -19.88 -26.17
CA LEU A 25 -3.46 -18.47 -26.30
C LEU A 25 -4.35 -18.00 -25.15
N ILE A 26 -5.38 -18.79 -24.82
CA ILE A 26 -6.29 -18.48 -23.70
C ILE A 26 -5.50 -18.46 -22.40
N PHE A 27 -4.64 -19.44 -22.15
CA PHE A 27 -3.77 -19.49 -20.99
C PHE A 27 -2.89 -18.25 -20.89
N LEU A 28 -2.24 -17.86 -22.01
CA LEU A 28 -1.37 -16.68 -22.05
C LEU A 28 -2.12 -15.41 -21.72
N VAL A 29 -3.33 -15.21 -22.29
CA VAL A 29 -4.16 -14.02 -22.00
C VAL A 29 -4.55 -13.98 -20.52
N LEU A 30 -5.01 -15.09 -19.96
CA LEU A 30 -5.38 -15.17 -18.54
C LEU A 30 -4.17 -14.96 -17.63
N PHE A 31 -3.04 -15.57 -17.96
CA PHE A 31 -1.80 -15.39 -17.22
C PHE A 31 -1.33 -13.94 -17.19
N LEU A 32 -1.29 -13.28 -18.36
CA LEU A 32 -0.90 -11.87 -18.46
C LEU A 32 -1.89 -10.95 -17.75
N SER A 33 -3.19 -11.24 -17.81
CA SER A 33 -4.22 -10.48 -17.10
C SER A 33 -4.04 -10.58 -15.58
N THR A 34 -3.81 -11.79 -15.06
CA THR A 34 -3.57 -12.02 -13.63
C THR A 34 -2.28 -11.35 -13.17
N LEU A 35 -1.20 -11.50 -13.96
CA LEU A 35 0.09 -10.86 -13.65
C LEU A 35 -0.03 -9.34 -13.62
N SER A 36 -0.73 -8.74 -14.59
CA SER A 36 -0.97 -7.29 -14.64
C SER A 36 -1.73 -6.80 -13.41
N GLY A 37 -2.79 -7.52 -13.00
CA GLY A 37 -3.56 -7.19 -11.80
C GLY A 37 -2.70 -7.22 -10.53
N ALA A 38 -1.90 -8.28 -10.35
CA ALA A 38 -1.01 -8.44 -9.21
C ALA A 38 0.07 -7.34 -9.15
N LEU A 39 0.62 -6.95 -10.31
CA LEU A 39 1.58 -5.85 -10.38
C LEU A 39 0.94 -4.51 -9.98
N ILE A 40 -0.22 -4.17 -10.53
CA ILE A 40 -0.93 -2.93 -10.17
C ILE A 40 -1.20 -2.88 -8.68
N GLU A 41 -1.66 -3.97 -8.08
CA GLU A 41 -1.92 -4.06 -6.65
C GLU A 41 -0.65 -3.87 -5.83
N SER A 42 0.45 -4.51 -6.18
CA SER A 42 1.74 -4.34 -5.50
C SER A 42 2.28 -2.92 -5.56
N PHE A 43 2.01 -2.18 -6.64
CA PHE A 43 2.47 -0.79 -6.77
C PHE A 43 1.56 0.22 -6.06
N THR A 44 0.26 0.00 -6.04
CA THR A 44 -0.72 1.00 -5.61
C THR A 44 -1.54 0.58 -4.39
N GLY A 45 -1.36 -0.63 -3.90
CA GLY A 45 -2.18 -1.21 -2.84
C GLY A 45 -2.21 -0.36 -1.57
N ALA A 46 -1.06 0.16 -1.14
CA ALA A 46 -0.96 1.03 0.03
C ALA A 46 -1.87 2.27 -0.07
N ILE A 47 -1.98 2.87 -1.26
CA ILE A 47 -2.79 4.08 -1.45
C ILE A 47 -4.28 3.73 -1.60
N LYS A 48 -4.60 2.66 -2.34
CA LYS A 48 -5.98 2.23 -2.56
C LYS A 48 -6.66 1.69 -1.30
N ASN A 49 -5.85 1.13 -0.40
CA ASN A 49 -6.32 0.53 0.85
C ASN A 49 -6.17 1.46 2.06
N LEU A 50 -6.04 2.78 1.85
CA LEU A 50 -6.20 3.76 2.92
C LEU A 50 -7.68 3.99 3.21
N ASP A 51 -8.02 4.09 4.48
CA ASP A 51 -9.36 4.49 4.92
C ASP A 51 -9.53 6.01 4.72
N ALA A 52 -9.82 6.40 3.47
CA ALA A 52 -10.00 7.80 3.08
C ALA A 52 -10.85 7.89 1.80
N ASN A 53 -11.67 8.94 1.69
CA ASN A 53 -12.43 9.25 0.49
C ASN A 53 -11.62 10.09 -0.50
N VAL A 54 -10.80 11.00 0.02
CA VAL A 54 -9.96 11.92 -0.76
C VAL A 54 -8.55 11.97 -0.16
N LEU A 55 -7.54 12.12 -1.01
CA LEU A 55 -6.16 12.40 -0.62
C LEU A 55 -5.75 13.77 -1.15
N VAL A 56 -5.37 14.65 -0.25
CA VAL A 56 -4.84 15.99 -0.56
C VAL A 56 -3.32 15.95 -0.50
N TYR A 57 -2.65 16.36 -1.56
CA TYR A 57 -1.20 16.45 -1.64
C TYR A 57 -0.78 17.72 -2.39
N SER A 58 0.51 18.05 -2.35
CA SER A 58 1.03 19.28 -2.96
C SER A 58 0.90 19.23 -4.49
N ASP A 59 0.49 20.33 -5.10
CA ASP A 59 0.46 20.55 -6.55
C ASP A 59 1.83 20.36 -7.23
N THR A 60 2.91 20.62 -6.48
CA THR A 60 4.29 20.44 -6.96
C THR A 60 4.74 18.97 -6.96
N ALA A 61 3.95 18.05 -6.40
CA ALA A 61 4.27 16.64 -6.28
C ALA A 61 4.24 15.85 -7.61
N ARG A 62 3.70 16.42 -8.69
CA ARG A 62 3.59 15.78 -10.02
C ARG A 62 2.98 14.38 -9.92
N ASP A 63 1.83 14.28 -9.26
CA ASP A 63 1.08 13.05 -9.03
C ASP A 63 1.85 11.93 -8.29
N ASN A 64 2.93 12.29 -7.59
CA ASN A 64 3.72 11.36 -6.78
C ASN A 64 3.61 11.73 -5.29
N ILE A 65 2.94 10.88 -4.52
CA ILE A 65 2.75 11.09 -3.08
C ILE A 65 4.08 11.27 -2.32
N GLN A 66 5.13 10.55 -2.69
CA GLN A 66 6.44 10.65 -2.06
C GLN A 66 7.15 11.99 -2.37
N GLY A 67 6.80 12.63 -3.49
CA GLY A 67 7.29 13.96 -3.87
C GLY A 67 6.59 15.10 -3.14
N SER A 68 5.42 14.86 -2.55
CA SER A 68 4.64 15.86 -1.82
C SER A 68 5.30 16.21 -0.48
N ARG A 69 5.28 17.50 -0.16
CA ARG A 69 5.82 18.06 1.08
C ARG A 69 4.82 19.07 1.66
N LEU A 70 4.01 18.62 2.60
CA LEU A 70 2.99 19.45 3.26
C LEU A 70 3.44 19.78 4.68
N ASN A 71 3.17 21.03 5.10
CA ASN A 71 3.34 21.38 6.50
C ASN A 71 2.26 20.65 7.34
N PRO A 72 2.58 20.06 8.49
CA PRO A 72 1.61 19.41 9.36
C PRO A 72 0.39 20.26 9.73
N THR A 73 0.52 21.60 9.73
CA THR A 73 -0.59 22.52 9.99
C THR A 73 -1.72 22.45 8.93
N VAL A 74 -1.44 21.92 7.73
CA VAL A 74 -2.41 21.77 6.65
C VAL A 74 -3.54 20.82 7.06
N VAL A 75 -3.28 19.83 7.91
CA VAL A 75 -4.32 18.90 8.41
C VAL A 75 -5.46 19.68 9.08
N ALA A 76 -5.12 20.63 9.95
CA ALA A 76 -6.13 21.45 10.63
C ALA A 76 -6.87 22.37 9.64
N GLN A 77 -6.20 22.87 8.60
CA GLN A 77 -6.84 23.69 7.57
C GLN A 77 -7.84 22.87 6.74
N VAL A 78 -7.43 21.68 6.31
CA VAL A 78 -8.30 20.75 5.56
C VAL A 78 -9.51 20.34 6.40
N ALA A 79 -9.34 20.10 7.69
CA ALA A 79 -10.43 19.74 8.59
C ALA A 79 -11.51 20.86 8.76
N THR A 80 -11.22 22.11 8.35
CA THR A 80 -12.19 23.23 8.39
C THR A 80 -12.95 23.41 7.06
N VAL A 81 -12.63 22.64 6.03
CA VAL A 81 -13.29 22.74 4.71
C VAL A 81 -14.72 22.19 4.81
N PRO A 82 -15.73 22.88 4.30
CA PRO A 82 -17.10 22.36 4.28
C PRO A 82 -17.17 21.02 3.52
N GLY A 83 -17.86 20.04 4.10
CA GLY A 83 -17.97 18.70 3.54
C GLY A 83 -16.90 17.71 4.03
N VAL A 84 -15.96 18.15 4.87
CA VAL A 84 -14.94 17.32 5.50
C VAL A 84 -15.41 16.91 6.90
N ALA A 85 -15.62 15.60 7.11
CA ALA A 85 -15.95 15.02 8.40
C ALA A 85 -14.71 14.88 9.31
N ALA A 86 -13.57 14.47 8.74
CA ALA A 86 -12.32 14.30 9.45
C ALA A 86 -11.13 14.36 8.47
N ALA A 87 -9.94 14.72 9.00
CA ALA A 87 -8.71 14.75 8.24
C ALA A 87 -7.56 14.14 9.06
N GLY A 88 -6.71 13.35 8.42
CA GLY A 88 -5.55 12.70 9.04
C GLY A 88 -4.29 12.86 8.20
N GLY A 89 -3.17 13.11 8.86
CA GLY A 89 -1.87 13.25 8.19
C GLY A 89 -1.27 11.90 7.81
N ILE A 90 -0.75 11.80 6.59
CA ILE A 90 0.00 10.65 6.09
C ILE A 90 1.41 11.09 5.75
N ALA A 91 2.38 10.35 6.22
CA ALA A 91 3.79 10.50 5.83
C ALA A 91 4.30 9.18 5.27
N THR A 92 5.15 9.22 4.24
CA THR A 92 5.74 8.02 3.66
C THR A 92 7.18 8.25 3.23
N THR A 93 7.99 7.23 3.38
CA THR A 93 9.36 7.18 2.89
C THR A 93 9.76 5.75 2.55
N THR A 94 10.78 5.60 1.73
CA THR A 94 11.45 4.31 1.56
C THR A 94 12.74 4.31 2.38
N THR A 95 12.95 3.25 3.13
CA THR A 95 14.15 3.04 3.96
C THR A 95 14.62 1.61 3.83
N SER A 96 15.84 1.29 4.25
CA SER A 96 16.26 -0.10 4.38
C SER A 96 15.85 -0.64 5.75
N ALA A 97 15.55 -1.92 5.82
CA ALA A 97 15.24 -2.60 7.07
C ALA A 97 15.81 -4.03 7.10
N VAL A 98 16.00 -4.55 8.31
CA VAL A 98 16.17 -5.98 8.53
C VAL A 98 14.78 -6.56 8.71
N LEU A 99 14.36 -7.36 7.73
CA LEU A 99 13.07 -8.05 7.64
C LEU A 99 13.24 -9.52 8.07
N PRO A 100 12.16 -10.26 8.32
CA PRO A 100 12.25 -11.69 8.67
C PRO A 100 12.98 -12.54 7.63
N ASP A 101 12.90 -12.19 6.36
CA ASP A 101 13.54 -12.86 5.22
C ASP A 101 14.90 -12.28 4.82
N GLY A 102 15.38 -11.25 5.53
CA GLY A 102 16.69 -10.64 5.31
C GLY A 102 16.66 -9.12 5.24
N LYS A 103 17.78 -8.54 4.81
CA LYS A 103 17.89 -7.09 4.63
C LYS A 103 17.34 -6.68 3.28
N GLY A 104 16.44 -5.70 3.25
CA GLY A 104 15.81 -5.19 2.04
C GLY A 104 15.26 -3.78 2.19
N ASP A 105 14.68 -3.28 1.11
CA ASP A 105 13.96 -2.01 1.12
C ASP A 105 12.57 -2.19 1.74
N LEU A 106 12.14 -1.19 2.49
CA LEU A 106 10.87 -1.13 3.19
C LEU A 106 10.21 0.22 2.91
N ALA A 107 8.96 0.20 2.46
CA ALA A 107 8.13 1.39 2.46
C ALA A 107 7.58 1.61 3.88
N LEU A 108 7.88 2.75 4.49
CA LEU A 108 7.42 3.10 5.82
C LEU A 108 6.32 4.17 5.70
N PHE A 109 5.14 3.86 6.21
CA PHE A 109 3.99 4.76 6.28
C PHE A 109 3.69 5.15 7.73
N GLY A 110 3.59 6.46 7.97
CA GLY A 110 3.11 7.03 9.23
C GLY A 110 1.69 7.54 9.06
N PHE A 111 0.78 7.18 9.97
CA PHE A 111 -0.60 7.66 10.00
C PHE A 111 -1.00 8.04 11.42
N THR A 112 -2.12 8.75 11.57
CA THR A 112 -2.65 9.11 12.90
C THR A 112 -3.74 8.11 13.29
N PRO A 113 -3.54 7.27 14.33
CA PRO A 113 -4.57 6.34 14.78
C PRO A 113 -5.90 7.02 15.09
N GLY A 114 -7.01 6.44 14.62
CA GLY A 114 -8.36 6.99 14.80
C GLY A 114 -8.71 8.15 13.88
N GLN A 115 -7.85 8.54 12.96
CA GLN A 115 -8.09 9.51 11.90
C GLN A 115 -8.11 8.83 10.53
N PRO A 116 -8.67 9.48 9.49
CA PRO A 116 -8.58 8.97 8.11
C PRO A 116 -7.13 8.73 7.69
N GLY A 117 -6.93 7.73 6.83
CA GLY A 117 -5.61 7.35 6.33
C GLY A 117 -4.98 6.17 7.06
N ALA A 118 -5.69 5.52 7.97
CA ALA A 118 -5.30 4.22 8.48
C ALA A 118 -5.32 3.17 7.35
N PRO A 119 -4.40 2.18 7.35
CA PRO A 119 -4.44 1.11 6.36
C PRO A 119 -5.65 0.20 6.61
N SER A 120 -6.32 -0.19 5.54
CA SER A 120 -7.30 -1.26 5.52
C SER A 120 -6.65 -2.58 5.11
N GLY A 121 -7.39 -3.68 5.11
CA GLY A 121 -6.85 -5.00 4.72
C GLY A 121 -6.13 -5.74 5.85
N LEU A 122 -6.42 -5.38 7.13
CA LEU A 122 -5.93 -6.13 8.28
C LEU A 122 -6.49 -7.56 8.26
N THR A 123 -5.60 -8.54 8.21
CA THR A 123 -5.95 -9.98 8.15
C THR A 123 -5.72 -10.68 9.49
N ASP A 124 -4.79 -10.18 10.30
CA ASP A 124 -4.49 -10.73 11.62
C ASP A 124 -3.96 -9.64 12.56
N GLY A 125 -4.23 -9.77 13.86
CA GLY A 125 -3.78 -8.83 14.89
C GLY A 125 -4.56 -7.52 14.91
N ARG A 126 -3.86 -6.40 15.06
CA ARG A 126 -4.42 -5.06 15.18
C ARG A 126 -3.54 -4.00 14.51
N LEU A 127 -4.09 -2.81 14.30
CA LEU A 127 -3.29 -1.65 13.88
C LEU A 127 -2.41 -1.15 15.06
N PRO A 128 -1.24 -0.55 14.74
CA PRO A 128 -0.37 0.04 15.75
C PRO A 128 -1.06 1.19 16.47
N SER A 129 -0.92 1.23 17.78
CA SER A 129 -1.50 2.26 18.66
C SER A 129 -0.52 2.77 19.72
N ALA A 130 0.67 2.16 19.79
CA ALA A 130 1.74 2.54 20.70
C ALA A 130 3.06 2.70 19.91
N ALA A 131 4.02 3.39 20.55
CA ALA A 131 5.34 3.60 19.97
C ALA A 131 6.01 2.28 19.61
N ASN A 132 6.72 2.26 18.48
CA ASN A 132 7.45 1.11 17.97
C ASN A 132 6.60 -0.12 17.64
N GLU A 133 5.30 0.02 17.52
CA GLU A 133 4.42 -1.00 16.95
C GLU A 133 4.27 -0.78 15.44
N THR A 134 4.10 -1.87 14.70
CA THR A 134 3.85 -1.81 13.26
C THR A 134 2.83 -2.86 12.81
N ALA A 135 2.00 -2.49 11.84
CA ALA A 135 1.26 -3.43 11.01
C ALA A 135 1.97 -3.52 9.65
N VAL A 136 2.09 -4.72 9.09
CA VAL A 136 2.93 -4.91 7.91
C VAL A 136 2.24 -5.72 6.82
N ASP A 137 2.54 -5.38 5.58
CA ASP A 137 2.38 -6.24 4.40
C ASP A 137 3.78 -6.61 3.90
N ALA A 138 4.31 -7.68 4.46
CA ALA A 138 5.66 -8.16 4.17
C ALA A 138 5.72 -9.70 4.20
N PRO A 139 6.40 -10.33 3.22
CA PRO A 139 6.59 -11.77 3.22
C PRO A 139 7.27 -12.27 4.50
N GLY A 140 6.80 -13.36 5.05
CA GLY A 140 7.40 -14.01 6.22
C GLY A 140 7.19 -13.28 7.55
N ALA A 141 6.53 -12.12 7.57
CA ALA A 141 6.21 -11.42 8.81
C ALA A 141 5.12 -12.17 9.60
N THR A 142 5.30 -12.23 10.91
CA THR A 142 4.34 -12.82 11.85
C THR A 142 4.13 -11.91 13.04
N ILE A 143 2.96 -11.96 13.67
CA ILE A 143 2.69 -11.18 14.89
C ILE A 143 3.72 -11.55 15.97
N GLY A 144 4.27 -10.53 16.62
CA GLY A 144 5.32 -10.66 17.61
C GLY A 144 6.75 -10.68 17.04
N SER A 145 6.93 -10.80 15.72
CA SER A 145 8.26 -10.64 15.11
C SER A 145 8.73 -9.19 15.19
N THR A 146 10.05 -8.99 15.10
CA THR A 146 10.68 -7.66 15.13
C THR A 146 11.31 -7.35 13.79
N MET A 147 11.16 -6.10 13.36
CA MET A 147 11.83 -5.51 12.20
C MET A 147 12.73 -4.37 12.67
N THR A 148 13.91 -4.21 12.07
CA THR A 148 14.82 -3.13 12.44
C THR A 148 15.00 -2.15 11.29
N LEU A 149 14.63 -0.89 11.49
CA LEU A 149 14.83 0.18 10.51
C LEU A 149 16.29 0.58 10.43
N LEU A 150 16.82 0.80 9.24
CA LEU A 150 18.20 1.23 9.00
C LEU A 150 18.21 2.63 8.33
N PRO A 151 19.20 3.47 8.66
CA PRO A 151 20.30 3.28 9.60
C PRO A 151 19.94 3.64 11.06
N SER A 152 18.67 3.97 11.37
CA SER A 152 18.25 4.43 12.70
C SER A 152 18.37 3.38 13.80
N ASN A 153 18.42 2.09 13.44
CA ASN A 153 18.39 0.94 14.35
C ASN A 153 17.16 0.91 15.28
N ILE A 154 16.06 1.52 14.85
CA ILE A 154 14.78 1.46 15.58
C ILE A 154 14.16 0.09 15.32
N GLU A 155 13.83 -0.60 16.39
CA GLU A 155 13.11 -1.86 16.35
C GLU A 155 11.60 -1.61 16.37
N LEU A 156 10.89 -2.24 15.45
CA LEU A 156 9.43 -2.21 15.34
C LEU A 156 8.89 -3.61 15.63
N GLN A 157 7.95 -3.71 16.55
CA GLN A 157 7.25 -4.95 16.86
C GLN A 157 6.04 -5.10 15.95
N VAL A 158 5.93 -6.23 15.26
CA VAL A 158 4.79 -6.53 14.39
C VAL A 158 3.58 -6.90 15.26
N VAL A 159 2.53 -6.09 15.21
CA VAL A 159 1.26 -6.27 15.94
C VAL A 159 0.07 -6.54 15.02
N GLY A 160 0.26 -6.39 13.71
CA GLY A 160 -0.77 -6.66 12.71
C GLY A 160 -0.18 -7.10 11.37
N ILE A 161 -0.92 -7.92 10.67
CA ILE A 161 -0.61 -8.37 9.30
C ILE A 161 -1.65 -7.81 8.36
N LEU A 162 -1.18 -7.21 7.28
CA LEU A 162 -1.98 -6.62 6.21
C LEU A 162 -1.82 -7.42 4.92
N THR A 163 -2.80 -7.32 4.05
CA THR A 163 -2.75 -7.89 2.70
C THR A 163 -3.26 -6.86 1.69
N GLY A 164 -2.58 -6.79 0.54
CA GLY A 164 -2.90 -5.82 -0.52
C GLY A 164 -2.55 -4.37 -0.15
N ALA A 165 -1.65 -4.17 0.81
CA ALA A 165 -1.25 -2.87 1.33
C ALA A 165 0.21 -2.51 0.97
N GLN A 166 0.78 -3.16 -0.05
CA GLN A 166 2.14 -2.87 -0.53
C GLN A 166 2.21 -1.57 -1.31
N PHE A 167 3.36 -0.94 -1.27
CA PHE A 167 3.68 0.27 -2.03
C PHE A 167 4.97 0.08 -2.83
N ASN A 168 4.93 0.46 -4.12
CA ASN A 168 6.05 0.31 -5.05
C ASN A 168 6.63 -1.12 -5.10
N ALA A 169 5.77 -2.12 -5.00
CA ALA A 169 6.16 -3.54 -4.98
C ALA A 169 7.19 -3.88 -3.89
N ALA A 170 7.24 -3.11 -2.81
CA ALA A 170 8.10 -3.34 -1.66
C ALA A 170 7.30 -3.76 -0.42
N PRO A 171 7.90 -4.55 0.48
CA PRO A 171 7.36 -4.73 1.82
C PRO A 171 6.99 -3.38 2.43
N THR A 172 5.83 -3.30 3.07
CA THR A 172 5.31 -2.02 3.58
C THR A 172 4.97 -2.15 5.05
N ALA A 173 5.47 -1.22 5.86
CA ALA A 173 5.19 -1.13 7.30
C ALA A 173 4.42 0.15 7.61
N TYR A 174 3.42 0.02 8.45
CA TYR A 174 2.56 1.10 8.92
C TYR A 174 2.79 1.31 10.41
N VAL A 175 3.11 2.53 10.78
CA VAL A 175 3.38 2.95 12.16
C VAL A 175 2.53 4.17 12.51
N ASP A 176 2.38 4.47 13.78
CA ASP A 176 1.81 5.75 14.19
C ASP A 176 2.72 6.91 13.76
N LEU A 177 2.15 8.08 13.51
CA LEU A 177 2.89 9.24 13.00
C LEU A 177 4.04 9.68 13.93
N PRO A 178 3.92 9.64 15.28
CA PRO A 178 5.05 9.89 16.17
C PRO A 178 6.23 8.93 15.97
N SER A 179 5.98 7.62 15.81
CA SER A 179 7.04 6.63 15.54
C SER A 179 7.72 6.86 14.19
N TYR A 180 6.92 7.19 13.15
CA TYR A 180 7.47 7.62 11.87
C TYR A 180 8.41 8.82 12.03
N GLN A 181 7.96 9.87 12.75
CA GLN A 181 8.75 11.06 12.98
C GLN A 181 10.03 10.77 13.77
N ALA A 182 9.97 9.87 14.76
CA ALA A 182 11.15 9.44 15.51
C ALA A 182 12.16 8.74 14.59
N ALA A 183 11.71 7.87 13.69
CA ALA A 183 12.56 7.18 12.72
C ALA A 183 13.27 8.17 11.77
N ILE A 184 12.54 9.15 11.25
CA ILE A 184 13.13 10.18 10.39
C ILE A 184 14.11 11.08 11.15
N LYS A 185 13.78 11.49 12.36
CA LYS A 185 14.68 12.31 13.20
C LYS A 185 15.95 11.57 13.58
N ALA A 186 15.88 10.27 13.80
CA ALA A 186 17.07 9.47 14.11
C ALA A 186 18.07 9.44 12.94
N THR A 187 17.59 9.53 11.70
CA THR A 187 18.44 9.59 10.50
C THR A 187 18.81 11.01 10.09
N ASN A 188 17.96 12.00 10.40
CA ASN A 188 18.19 13.42 10.10
C ASN A 188 17.82 14.30 11.30
N PRO A 189 18.68 14.38 12.33
CA PRO A 189 18.41 15.15 13.56
C PRO A 189 18.18 16.65 13.34
N ASN A 190 18.72 17.19 12.26
CA ASN A 190 18.67 18.63 11.94
C ASN A 190 17.47 19.01 11.07
N ALA A 191 16.57 18.08 10.75
CA ALA A 191 15.35 18.40 10.01
C ALA A 191 14.50 19.40 10.82
N PRO A 192 14.17 20.58 10.27
CA PRO A 192 13.40 21.61 10.99
C PRO A 192 11.97 21.14 11.29
N PHE A 193 11.40 20.36 10.43
CA PHE A 193 10.16 19.64 10.61
C PHE A 193 10.12 18.42 9.68
N ILE A 194 9.27 17.47 9.99
CA ILE A 194 9.05 16.31 9.14
C ILE A 194 7.76 16.55 8.36
N PRO A 195 7.84 16.72 7.03
CA PRO A 195 6.67 17.00 6.21
C PRO A 195 5.73 15.78 6.17
N LEU A 196 4.45 16.05 6.00
CA LEU A 196 3.50 15.07 5.55
C LEU A 196 3.56 14.95 4.02
N ASN A 197 3.24 13.78 3.51
CA ASN A 197 3.15 13.54 2.07
C ASN A 197 1.72 13.73 1.57
N ALA A 198 0.73 13.44 2.41
CA ALA A 198 -0.67 13.66 2.08
C ALA A 198 -1.51 13.96 3.33
N VAL A 199 -2.70 14.49 3.11
CA VAL A 199 -3.76 14.52 4.10
C VAL A 199 -4.88 13.63 3.59
N ALA A 200 -5.22 12.62 4.38
CA ALA A 200 -6.36 11.75 4.13
C ALA A 200 -7.63 12.41 4.67
N VAL A 201 -8.68 12.39 3.88
CA VAL A 201 -9.96 13.05 4.19
C VAL A 201 -11.08 12.03 4.17
N ALA A 202 -11.88 12.03 5.23
CA ALA A 202 -13.20 11.44 5.23
C ALA A 202 -14.23 12.56 4.97
N THR A 203 -15.11 12.37 4.01
CA THR A 203 -16.16 13.33 3.67
C THR A 203 -17.39 13.10 4.53
N ASP A 204 -18.19 14.18 4.73
CA ASP A 204 -19.49 14.07 5.37
C ASP A 204 -20.44 13.13 4.60
N ALA A 205 -21.33 12.47 5.33
CA ALA A 205 -22.34 11.60 4.72
C ALA A 205 -23.21 12.38 3.72
N GLY A 206 -23.14 11.98 2.45
CA GLY A 206 -23.88 12.63 1.36
C GLY A 206 -23.14 13.74 0.62
N SER A 207 -21.92 14.09 1.02
CA SER A 207 -21.04 14.97 0.24
C SER A 207 -20.39 14.18 -0.90
N ASP A 208 -20.33 14.81 -2.08
CA ASP A 208 -19.61 14.23 -3.22
C ASP A 208 -18.10 14.47 -3.04
N PRO A 209 -17.28 13.42 -2.94
CA PRO A 209 -15.83 13.56 -2.82
C PRO A 209 -15.17 14.38 -3.94
N ALA A 210 -15.82 14.49 -5.10
CA ALA A 210 -15.31 15.28 -6.22
C ALA A 210 -15.55 16.80 -6.06
N THR A 211 -16.34 17.21 -5.06
CA THR A 211 -16.69 18.63 -4.81
C THR A 211 -16.07 19.19 -3.53
N VAL A 212 -15.46 18.35 -2.73
CA VAL A 212 -14.71 18.68 -1.52
C VAL A 212 -13.21 18.77 -1.85
#